data_b3fc46eb2decff19ced21f479515536e
#
_entry.id   b3fc46eb2decff19ced21f479515536e
#
_cell.length_a   1.000
_cell.length_b   1.000
_cell.length_c   1.000
_cell.angle_alpha   90.00
_cell.angle_beta   90.00
_cell.angle_gamma   90.00
#
_symmetry.space_group_name_H-M   'P 1'
#
loop_
_entity.id
_entity.type
_entity.pdbx_description
1 polymer ?
#
loop_
_entity_poly.entity_id
_entity_poly.type
_entity_poly.pdbx_seq_one_letter_code
_entity_poly.pdbx_strand_id
1 'polypeptide(L)'
;MVSLLTPNSPMIHSILKRRNIPLYAGLALGAVSAYYATRRSFVQIHSESPSAINPQSFTDLPIKETKFVSHNVKEITLELPADNTLGGKVAYMVLFKHIGENGKPIIRPYTPISEPNALGEAVFTVKAYPEGKMSPYLHSLKVGDKISVKGPIQKYNLEQNQHKKIALLGGGTGITPLFQILE
;
A
#
# COMPACT_ATOMS: atom_id res chain seq x y z
N MET A 1 32.43 -0.25 5.20
CA MET A 1 32.59 -1.48 5.99
C MET A 1 32.76 -1.06 7.45
N VAL A 2 31.68 -0.96 8.22
CA VAL A 2 31.69 -0.54 9.64
C VAL A 2 31.64 -1.82 10.46
N SER A 3 32.75 -2.19 11.09
CA SER A 3 32.84 -3.32 12.01
C SER A 3 32.15 -2.95 13.33
N LEU A 4 31.02 -3.61 13.60
CA LEU A 4 30.31 -3.49 14.88
C LEU A 4 31.12 -4.20 15.98
N LEU A 5 31.63 -3.42 16.93
CA LEU A 5 32.25 -3.94 18.15
C LEU A 5 31.15 -4.60 19.00
N THR A 6 31.20 -5.90 19.16
CA THR A 6 30.33 -6.64 20.10
C THR A 6 30.81 -6.49 21.55
N PRO A 7 29.94 -6.56 22.57
CA PRO A 7 30.29 -6.38 23.98
C PRO A 7 31.35 -7.37 24.52
N ASN A 8 31.59 -8.44 23.80
CA ASN A 8 32.55 -9.50 24.17
C ASN A 8 33.86 -9.48 23.40
N SER A 9 34.23 -8.36 22.74
CA SER A 9 35.52 -8.30 22.05
C SER A 9 36.67 -8.22 23.06
N PRO A 10 37.76 -8.96 22.86
CA PRO A 10 38.91 -8.98 23.76
C PRO A 10 39.57 -7.59 23.95
N MET A 11 39.30 -6.65 23.03
CA MET A 11 39.80 -5.29 23.11
C MET A 11 39.13 -4.46 24.22
N ILE A 12 37.85 -4.70 24.52
CA ILE A 12 37.14 -4.02 25.61
C ILE A 12 37.66 -4.47 26.97
N HIS A 13 37.99 -5.77 27.13
CA HIS A 13 38.54 -6.31 28.36
C HIS A 13 39.92 -5.75 28.67
N SER A 14 40.76 -5.44 27.70
CA SER A 14 42.10 -4.87 27.89
C SER A 14 42.07 -3.40 28.31
N ILE A 15 41.05 -2.66 27.91
CA ILE A 15 40.90 -1.22 28.22
C ILE A 15 40.40 -1.06 29.67
N LEU A 16 39.54 -1.94 30.16
CA LEU A 16 38.99 -1.90 31.52
C LEU A 16 40.00 -2.27 32.60
N LYS A 17 41.05 -3.00 32.26
CA LYS A 17 42.06 -3.48 33.19
C LYS A 17 43.16 -2.46 33.58
N ARG A 18 43.20 -1.29 32.90
CA ARG A 18 44.33 -0.33 33.07
C ARG A 18 44.00 1.05 33.66
N ARG A 19 42.74 1.31 34.08
CA ARG A 19 42.41 2.60 34.71
C ARG A 19 41.36 2.40 35.84
N ASN A 20 41.59 2.99 36.99
CA ASN A 20 40.58 3.23 38.00
C ASN A 20 39.51 4.16 37.39
N ILE A 21 38.51 3.59 36.75
CA ILE A 21 37.37 4.33 36.19
C ILE A 21 36.45 4.62 37.38
N PRO A 22 36.17 5.90 37.69
CA PRO A 22 35.27 6.25 38.79
C PRO A 22 33.87 5.71 38.53
N LEU A 23 33.14 5.35 39.59
CA LEU A 23 31.82 4.71 39.59
C LEU A 23 30.81 5.34 38.63
N TYR A 24 30.95 6.65 38.37
CA TYR A 24 30.11 7.43 37.46
C TYR A 24 30.24 7.05 35.95
N ALA A 25 31.39 6.50 35.55
CA ALA A 25 31.58 6.07 34.15
C ALA A 25 30.79 4.78 33.83
N GLY A 26 30.55 3.91 34.82
CA GLY A 26 29.70 2.73 34.68
C GLY A 26 28.23 3.08 34.48
N LEU A 27 27.74 4.11 35.18
CA LEU A 27 26.37 4.60 35.07
C LEU A 27 26.12 5.27 33.70
N ALA A 28 27.12 6.02 33.17
CA ALA A 28 27.02 6.66 31.86
C ALA A 28 26.96 5.61 30.71
N LEU A 29 27.80 4.56 30.81
CA LEU A 29 27.78 3.47 29.82
C LEU A 29 26.49 2.64 29.90
N GLY A 30 25.91 2.45 31.10
CA GLY A 30 24.61 1.81 31.28
C GLY A 30 23.46 2.64 30.69
N ALA A 31 23.45 3.95 30.89
CA ALA A 31 22.45 4.86 30.36
C ALA A 31 22.51 4.94 28.81
N VAL A 32 23.71 4.98 28.22
CA VAL A 32 23.91 4.96 26.77
C VAL A 32 23.46 3.61 26.18
N SER A 33 23.77 2.49 26.83
CA SER A 33 23.30 1.17 26.40
C SER A 33 21.77 1.04 26.49
N ALA A 34 21.16 1.54 27.56
CA ALA A 34 19.70 1.58 27.72
C ALA A 34 19.02 2.50 26.68
N TYR A 35 19.64 3.66 26.38
CA TYR A 35 19.15 4.58 25.36
C TYR A 35 19.18 3.95 23.96
N TYR A 36 20.25 3.24 23.60
CA TYR A 36 20.33 2.52 22.32
C TYR A 36 19.45 1.27 22.29
N ALA A 37 19.22 0.59 23.41
CA ALA A 37 18.30 -0.53 23.49
C ALA A 37 16.83 -0.08 23.35
N THR A 38 16.44 1.02 23.99
CA THR A 38 15.09 1.60 23.82
C THR A 38 14.88 2.18 22.43
N ARG A 39 15.91 2.77 21.81
CA ARG A 39 15.81 3.25 20.44
C ARG A 39 15.72 2.11 19.41
N ARG A 40 16.33 0.94 19.68
CA ARG A 40 16.16 -0.26 18.84
C ARG A 40 14.76 -0.84 18.90
N SER A 41 14.06 -0.71 20.03
CA SER A 41 12.67 -1.14 20.14
C SER A 41 11.68 -0.25 19.38
N PHE A 42 12.10 0.93 18.91
CA PHE A 42 11.31 1.87 18.12
C PHE A 42 11.63 1.87 16.61
N VAL A 43 12.50 1.00 16.15
CA VAL A 43 12.48 0.63 14.74
C VAL A 43 11.31 -0.32 14.57
N GLN A 44 10.11 0.26 14.47
CA GLN A 44 8.99 -0.45 13.84
C GLN A 44 9.51 -0.88 12.46
N ILE A 45 9.78 -2.17 12.33
CA ILE A 45 9.79 -2.81 11.04
C ILE A 45 8.36 -2.58 10.54
N HIS A 46 8.16 -1.57 9.69
CA HIS A 46 6.95 -1.47 8.90
C HIS A 46 7.03 -2.68 7.96
N SER A 47 6.57 -3.83 8.42
CA SER A 47 6.24 -4.90 7.54
C SER A 47 5.10 -4.35 6.68
N GLU A 48 5.35 -4.12 5.41
CA GLU A 48 4.30 -3.77 4.47
C GLU A 48 3.19 -4.81 4.66
N SER A 49 1.96 -4.35 4.91
CA SER A 49 0.82 -5.26 5.06
C SER A 49 0.71 -6.14 3.83
N PRO A 50 0.39 -7.43 3.98
CA PRO A 50 0.34 -8.34 2.85
C PRO A 50 -0.67 -7.86 1.81
N SER A 51 -0.37 -8.09 0.54
CA SER A 51 -1.28 -7.77 -0.55
C SER A 51 -2.38 -8.82 -0.67
N ALA A 52 -3.63 -8.38 -0.78
CA ALA A 52 -4.78 -9.25 -1.04
C ALA A 52 -4.84 -9.78 -2.48
N ILE A 53 -4.05 -9.19 -3.39
CA ILE A 53 -4.05 -9.52 -4.82
C ILE A 53 -2.65 -9.82 -5.32
N ASN A 54 -2.57 -10.45 -6.50
CA ASN A 54 -1.32 -10.89 -7.10
C ASN A 54 -1.16 -10.26 -8.50
N PRO A 55 0.03 -9.71 -8.86
CA PRO A 55 0.27 -9.15 -10.19
C PRO A 55 0.35 -10.20 -11.30
N GLN A 56 0.46 -11.50 -11.01
CA GLN A 56 0.52 -12.58 -11.99
C GLN A 56 -0.83 -13.25 -12.24
N SER A 57 -1.74 -13.27 -11.26
CA SER A 57 -3.02 -13.99 -11.34
C SER A 57 -4.20 -13.12 -10.90
N PHE A 58 -5.40 -13.48 -11.37
CA PHE A 58 -6.62 -12.84 -10.92
C PHE A 58 -7.11 -13.49 -9.62
N THR A 59 -7.52 -12.66 -8.67
CA THR A 59 -8.14 -13.02 -7.39
C THR A 59 -9.57 -12.50 -7.38
N ASP A 60 -10.53 -13.32 -7.01
CA ASP A 60 -11.93 -12.90 -6.90
C ASP A 60 -12.18 -12.26 -5.53
N LEU A 61 -12.52 -10.98 -5.54
CA LEU A 61 -12.82 -10.19 -4.35
C LEU A 61 -14.31 -9.89 -4.29
N PRO A 62 -14.96 -10.06 -3.11
CA PRO A 62 -16.36 -9.74 -2.93
C PRO A 62 -16.57 -8.22 -2.86
N ILE A 63 -17.76 -7.79 -3.27
CA ILE A 63 -18.23 -6.42 -3.12
C ILE A 63 -18.82 -6.26 -1.73
N LYS A 64 -18.19 -5.41 -0.92
CA LYS A 64 -18.62 -5.06 0.43
C LYS A 64 -19.76 -4.04 0.43
N GLU A 65 -19.64 -3.02 -0.42
CA GLU A 65 -20.59 -1.91 -0.49
C GLU A 65 -20.67 -1.34 -1.91
N THR A 66 -21.83 -0.80 -2.27
CA THR A 66 -22.00 0.01 -3.47
C THR A 66 -22.87 1.23 -3.18
N LYS A 67 -22.47 2.39 -3.73
CA LYS A 67 -23.19 3.66 -3.53
C LYS A 67 -23.18 4.47 -4.82
N PHE A 68 -24.35 5.00 -5.22
CA PHE A 68 -24.39 5.97 -6.31
C PHE A 68 -23.97 7.36 -5.80
N VAL A 69 -22.93 7.92 -6.43
CA VAL A 69 -22.43 9.28 -6.16
C VAL A 69 -23.13 10.30 -7.05
N SER A 70 -23.49 9.90 -8.27
CA SER A 70 -24.33 10.66 -9.18
C SER A 70 -25.15 9.72 -10.05
N HIS A 71 -25.96 10.28 -10.98
CA HIS A 71 -26.82 9.49 -11.87
C HIS A 71 -26.07 8.43 -12.70
N ASN A 72 -24.80 8.60 -12.93
CA ASN A 72 -23.99 7.67 -13.74
C ASN A 72 -22.61 7.37 -13.13
N VAL A 73 -22.40 7.68 -11.85
CA VAL A 73 -21.16 7.37 -11.13
C VAL A 73 -21.50 6.55 -9.88
N LYS A 74 -20.85 5.42 -9.75
CA LYS A 74 -21.02 4.47 -8.64
C LYS A 74 -19.69 4.27 -7.93
N GLU A 75 -19.67 4.35 -6.62
CA GLU A 75 -18.61 3.84 -5.77
C GLU A 75 -18.83 2.36 -5.53
N ILE A 76 -17.76 1.60 -5.61
CA ILE A 76 -17.70 0.15 -5.35
C ILE A 76 -16.60 -0.09 -4.34
N THR A 77 -16.95 -0.60 -3.18
CA THR A 77 -16.00 -1.01 -2.15
C THR A 77 -15.81 -2.52 -2.24
N LEU A 78 -14.58 -2.95 -2.48
CA LEU A 78 -14.19 -4.36 -2.42
C LEU A 78 -13.77 -4.71 -0.99
N GLU A 79 -14.15 -5.89 -0.55
CA GLU A 79 -13.69 -6.47 0.70
C GLU A 79 -12.34 -7.17 0.51
N LEU A 80 -11.40 -6.85 1.37
CA LEU A 80 -10.11 -7.50 1.47
C LEU A 80 -10.03 -8.28 2.80
N PRO A 81 -9.13 -9.26 2.95
CA PRO A 81 -8.81 -9.79 4.27
C PRO A 81 -8.40 -8.66 5.23
N ALA A 82 -8.80 -8.73 6.49
CA ALA A 82 -8.74 -7.62 7.45
C ALA A 82 -7.35 -6.95 7.57
N ASP A 83 -6.28 -7.74 7.48
CA ASP A 83 -4.91 -7.26 7.62
C ASP A 83 -4.20 -7.02 6.27
N ASN A 84 -4.93 -7.07 5.16
CA ASN A 84 -4.39 -6.93 3.82
C ASN A 84 -4.74 -5.58 3.20
N THR A 85 -3.85 -5.11 2.33
CA THR A 85 -4.07 -3.98 1.42
C THR A 85 -4.17 -4.48 -0.02
N LEU A 86 -4.34 -3.57 -0.99
CA LEU A 86 -4.11 -3.90 -2.41
C LEU A 86 -2.62 -4.01 -2.77
N GLY A 87 -1.71 -3.60 -1.88
CA GLY A 87 -0.25 -3.75 -2.04
C GLY A 87 0.40 -2.78 -3.02
N GLY A 88 -0.32 -1.77 -3.51
CA GLY A 88 0.23 -0.75 -4.41
C GLY A 88 0.85 0.42 -3.66
N LYS A 89 1.80 1.09 -4.32
CA LYS A 89 2.27 2.43 -3.94
C LYS A 89 1.54 3.48 -4.77
N VAL A 90 1.63 4.75 -4.39
CA VAL A 90 1.03 5.84 -5.17
C VAL A 90 1.34 5.71 -6.69
N ALA A 91 0.37 6.01 -7.53
CA ALA A 91 0.39 5.87 -8.98
C ALA A 91 0.37 4.39 -9.49
N TYR A 92 -0.41 3.53 -8.80
CA TYR A 92 -0.69 2.17 -9.25
C TYR A 92 -2.12 2.02 -9.76
N MET A 93 -2.37 0.95 -10.50
CA MET A 93 -3.68 0.52 -10.92
C MET A 93 -3.86 -0.99 -10.68
N VAL A 94 -5.10 -1.45 -10.77
CA VAL A 94 -5.45 -2.86 -10.85
C VAL A 94 -6.19 -3.16 -12.15
N LEU A 95 -6.22 -4.41 -12.56
CA LEU A 95 -7.02 -4.88 -13.69
C LEU A 95 -8.26 -5.59 -13.18
N PHE A 96 -9.43 -5.16 -13.61
CA PHE A 96 -10.68 -5.89 -13.43
C PHE A 96 -10.92 -6.77 -14.66
N LYS A 97 -11.42 -7.99 -14.41
CA LYS A 97 -11.77 -8.95 -15.45
C LYS A 97 -13.23 -9.37 -15.31
N HIS A 98 -13.92 -9.42 -16.43
CA HIS A 98 -15.25 -9.96 -16.60
C HIS A 98 -15.29 -10.81 -17.87
N ILE A 99 -16.12 -11.86 -17.89
CA ILE A 99 -16.37 -12.65 -19.08
C ILE A 99 -17.60 -12.07 -19.78
N GLY A 100 -17.40 -11.55 -20.98
CA GLY A 100 -18.49 -10.99 -21.79
C GLY A 100 -19.43 -12.06 -22.35
N GLU A 101 -20.55 -11.63 -22.90
CA GLU A 101 -21.59 -12.51 -23.48
C GLU A 101 -21.06 -13.47 -24.56
N ASN A 102 -20.02 -13.05 -25.26
CA ASN A 102 -19.35 -13.88 -26.30
C ASN A 102 -18.29 -14.84 -25.71
N GLY A 103 -18.26 -15.04 -24.40
CA GLY A 103 -17.30 -15.89 -23.69
C GLY A 103 -15.85 -15.35 -23.64
N LYS A 104 -15.58 -14.16 -24.19
CA LYS A 104 -14.24 -13.57 -24.19
C LYS A 104 -14.01 -12.70 -22.95
N PRO A 105 -12.79 -12.75 -22.38
CA PRO A 105 -12.47 -11.90 -21.24
C PRO A 105 -12.40 -10.43 -21.64
N ILE A 106 -13.07 -9.60 -20.87
CA ILE A 106 -12.98 -8.14 -20.91
C ILE A 106 -12.13 -7.72 -19.73
N ILE A 107 -11.00 -7.08 -19.99
CA ILE A 107 -10.05 -6.64 -18.95
C ILE A 107 -9.86 -5.14 -19.09
N ARG A 108 -10.03 -4.40 -17.99
CA ARG A 108 -9.86 -2.95 -17.96
C ARG A 108 -9.13 -2.50 -16.70
N PRO A 109 -8.28 -1.46 -16.82
CA PRO A 109 -7.60 -0.87 -15.66
C PRO A 109 -8.55 0.01 -14.85
N TYR A 110 -8.38 -0.05 -13.53
CA TYR A 110 -9.04 0.82 -12.56
C TYR A 110 -8.03 1.26 -11.50
N THR A 111 -8.17 2.50 -11.06
CA THR A 111 -7.36 3.08 -10.01
C THR A 111 -8.22 3.24 -8.77
N PRO A 112 -7.83 2.67 -7.62
CA PRO A 112 -8.55 2.90 -6.37
C PRO A 112 -8.43 4.35 -5.93
N ILE A 113 -9.45 4.83 -5.22
CA ILE A 113 -9.49 6.14 -4.57
C ILE A 113 -9.29 6.03 -3.05
N SER A 114 -9.25 4.84 -2.50
CA SER A 114 -8.81 4.58 -1.13
C SER A 114 -7.30 4.71 -1.02
N GLU A 115 -6.82 5.04 0.17
CA GLU A 115 -5.38 5.10 0.46
C GLU A 115 -4.69 3.78 0.11
N PRO A 116 -3.43 3.81 -0.37
CA PRO A 116 -2.69 2.58 -0.72
C PRO A 116 -2.51 1.61 0.44
N ASN A 117 -2.48 2.12 1.68
CA ASN A 117 -2.34 1.36 2.93
C ASN A 117 -3.68 1.05 3.62
N ALA A 118 -4.83 1.35 2.99
CA ALA A 118 -6.14 0.99 3.53
C ALA A 118 -6.23 -0.52 3.75
N LEU A 119 -6.54 -0.92 5.00
CA LEU A 119 -6.66 -2.31 5.40
C LEU A 119 -8.10 -2.80 5.26
N GLY A 120 -8.27 -4.03 4.78
CA GLY A 120 -9.56 -4.72 4.74
C GLY A 120 -10.53 -4.25 3.67
N GLU A 121 -10.20 -3.19 2.93
CA GLU A 121 -11.08 -2.69 1.87
C GLU A 121 -10.34 -1.87 0.80
N ALA A 122 -10.97 -1.74 -0.38
CA ALA A 122 -10.49 -0.88 -1.44
C ALA A 122 -11.68 -0.24 -2.17
N VAL A 123 -11.63 1.08 -2.37
CA VAL A 123 -12.73 1.86 -2.95
C VAL A 123 -12.39 2.30 -4.36
N PHE A 124 -13.35 2.12 -5.26
CA PHE A 124 -13.26 2.51 -6.67
C PHE A 124 -14.44 3.36 -7.07
N THR A 125 -14.20 4.46 -7.76
CA THR A 125 -15.25 5.28 -8.38
C THR A 125 -15.33 4.96 -9.87
N VAL A 126 -16.50 4.49 -10.31
CA VAL A 126 -16.74 4.02 -11.67
C VAL A 126 -17.85 4.81 -12.33
N LYS A 127 -17.52 5.48 -13.44
CA LYS A 127 -18.53 6.13 -14.30
C LYS A 127 -19.09 5.13 -15.30
N ALA A 128 -20.40 5.08 -15.42
CA ALA A 128 -21.08 4.29 -16.45
C ALA A 128 -20.91 4.95 -17.82
N TYR A 129 -20.51 4.13 -18.79
CA TYR A 129 -20.51 4.44 -20.20
C TYR A 129 -21.45 3.44 -20.88
N PRO A 130 -22.59 3.86 -21.44
CA PRO A 130 -23.57 2.92 -22.02
C PRO A 130 -22.97 1.97 -23.06
N GLU A 131 -22.09 2.50 -23.91
CA GLU A 131 -21.40 1.70 -24.94
C GLU A 131 -20.15 0.96 -24.41
N GLY A 132 -19.87 1.10 -23.10
CA GLY A 132 -18.72 0.47 -22.46
C GLY A 132 -18.98 -1.02 -22.18
N LYS A 133 -17.95 -1.84 -22.33
CA LYS A 133 -18.08 -3.30 -22.08
C LYS A 133 -17.89 -3.69 -20.61
N MET A 134 -17.21 -2.87 -19.81
CA MET A 134 -16.90 -3.17 -18.40
C MET A 134 -17.75 -2.31 -17.44
N SER A 135 -17.92 -1.03 -17.70
CA SER A 135 -18.60 -0.14 -16.76
C SER A 135 -20.09 -0.48 -16.56
N PRO A 136 -20.89 -0.90 -17.58
CA PRO A 136 -22.24 -1.37 -17.32
C PRO A 136 -22.27 -2.63 -16.43
N TYR A 137 -21.36 -3.57 -16.65
CA TYR A 137 -21.22 -4.76 -15.81
C TYR A 137 -20.92 -4.36 -14.36
N LEU A 138 -19.95 -3.49 -14.11
CA LEU A 138 -19.62 -3.02 -12.76
C LEU A 138 -20.79 -2.30 -12.08
N HIS A 139 -21.60 -1.57 -12.86
CA HIS A 139 -22.81 -0.91 -12.36
C HIS A 139 -23.93 -1.91 -12.02
N SER A 140 -23.99 -3.07 -12.66
CA SER A 140 -24.99 -4.14 -12.35
C SER A 140 -24.64 -4.92 -11.08
N LEU A 141 -23.39 -4.91 -10.63
CA LEU A 141 -22.94 -5.64 -9.45
C LEU A 141 -23.57 -5.12 -8.17
N LYS A 142 -23.87 -6.06 -7.26
CA LYS A 142 -24.47 -5.84 -5.94
C LYS A 142 -23.52 -6.29 -4.84
N VAL A 143 -23.84 -5.93 -3.61
CA VAL A 143 -23.14 -6.42 -2.41
C VAL A 143 -23.18 -7.95 -2.38
N GLY A 144 -22.04 -8.58 -2.14
CA GLY A 144 -21.84 -10.03 -2.15
C GLY A 144 -21.41 -10.61 -3.50
N ASP A 145 -21.64 -9.90 -4.62
CA ASP A 145 -21.07 -10.30 -5.92
C ASP A 145 -19.54 -10.24 -5.88
N LYS A 146 -18.89 -10.95 -6.80
CA LYS A 146 -17.43 -10.98 -6.89
C LYS A 146 -16.93 -10.36 -8.20
N ILE A 147 -15.79 -9.71 -8.13
CA ILE A 147 -15.04 -9.24 -9.28
C ILE A 147 -13.61 -9.81 -9.27
N SER A 148 -13.16 -10.31 -10.42
CA SER A 148 -11.79 -10.78 -10.58
C SER A 148 -10.83 -9.59 -10.72
N VAL A 149 -9.88 -9.48 -9.79
CA VAL A 149 -8.91 -8.38 -9.69
C VAL A 149 -7.50 -8.92 -9.81
N LYS A 150 -6.64 -8.21 -10.55
CA LYS A 150 -5.22 -8.52 -10.72
C LYS A 150 -4.39 -7.27 -10.52
N GLY A 151 -3.30 -7.36 -9.77
CA GLY A 151 -2.41 -6.24 -9.49
C GLY A 151 -1.68 -6.43 -8.16
N PRO A 152 -1.11 -5.39 -7.59
CA PRO A 152 -1.02 -4.03 -8.14
C PRO A 152 -0.12 -3.95 -9.38
N ILE A 153 -0.39 -3.00 -10.27
CA ILE A 153 0.46 -2.67 -11.41
C ILE A 153 0.96 -1.25 -11.21
N GLN A 154 2.21 -1.13 -10.82
CA GLN A 154 2.85 0.17 -10.62
C GLN A 154 3.08 0.84 -11.96
N LYS A 155 2.62 2.09 -12.12
CA LYS A 155 2.77 2.86 -13.36
C LYS A 155 3.89 3.88 -13.29
N TYR A 156 4.05 4.51 -12.14
CA TYR A 156 5.07 5.50 -11.91
C TYR A 156 5.60 5.37 -10.47
N ASN A 157 6.89 5.53 -10.32
CA ASN A 157 7.51 5.53 -8.99
C ASN A 157 7.63 6.99 -8.54
N LEU A 158 6.63 7.47 -7.83
CA LEU A 158 6.63 8.80 -7.24
C LEU A 158 7.25 8.71 -5.84
N GLU A 159 8.37 9.42 -5.65
CA GLU A 159 9.05 9.51 -4.37
C GLU A 159 8.76 10.85 -3.69
N GLN A 160 8.68 10.84 -2.37
CA GLN A 160 8.47 12.05 -1.60
C GLN A 160 9.60 13.07 -1.86
N ASN A 161 9.22 14.34 -2.08
CA ASN A 161 10.16 15.43 -2.38
C ASN A 161 10.98 15.28 -3.67
N GLN A 162 10.64 14.35 -4.56
CA GLN A 162 11.29 14.17 -5.86
C GLN A 162 11.15 15.42 -6.74
N HIS A 163 10.01 16.12 -6.65
CA HIS A 163 9.71 17.31 -7.44
C HIS A 163 9.32 18.50 -6.55
N LYS A 164 9.80 19.70 -6.88
CA LYS A 164 9.42 20.94 -6.18
C LYS A 164 7.97 21.36 -6.45
N LYS A 165 7.44 21.00 -7.62
CA LYS A 165 6.06 21.29 -8.05
C LYS A 165 5.62 20.20 -8.99
N ILE A 166 4.37 19.77 -8.87
CA ILE A 166 3.69 18.81 -9.74
C ILE A 166 2.45 19.48 -10.28
N ALA A 167 2.24 19.42 -11.60
CA ALA A 167 1.00 19.82 -12.24
C ALA A 167 0.23 18.56 -12.65
N LEU A 168 -1.03 18.46 -12.22
CA LEU A 168 -1.92 17.34 -12.53
C LEU A 168 -2.99 17.81 -13.50
N LEU A 169 -3.08 17.18 -14.68
CA LEU A 169 -4.06 17.49 -15.71
C LEU A 169 -4.92 16.26 -15.96
N GLY A 170 -6.20 16.36 -15.74
CA GLY A 170 -7.13 15.24 -15.90
C GLY A 170 -8.48 15.67 -16.42
N GLY A 171 -9.15 14.77 -17.16
CA GLY A 171 -10.50 14.93 -17.64
C GLY A 171 -11.32 13.67 -17.44
N GLY A 172 -12.61 13.82 -17.10
CA GLY A 172 -13.52 12.69 -16.89
C GLY A 172 -13.01 11.72 -15.82
N THR A 173 -12.93 10.42 -16.17
CA THR A 173 -12.46 9.37 -15.25
C THR A 173 -10.96 9.41 -14.98
N GLY A 174 -10.20 10.25 -15.68
CA GLY A 174 -8.78 10.51 -15.37
C GLY A 174 -8.55 11.16 -14.00
N ILE A 175 -9.63 11.57 -13.31
CA ILE A 175 -9.52 12.12 -11.94
C ILE A 175 -9.03 11.08 -10.94
N THR A 176 -9.37 9.79 -11.08
CA THR A 176 -9.03 8.77 -10.07
C THR A 176 -7.52 8.55 -9.91
N PRO A 177 -6.68 8.43 -10.96
CA PRO A 177 -5.24 8.37 -10.78
C PRO A 177 -4.63 9.68 -10.27
N LEU A 178 -5.24 10.82 -10.55
CA LEU A 178 -4.77 12.11 -10.01
C LEU A 178 -5.11 12.25 -8.53
N PHE A 179 -6.29 11.80 -8.13
CA PHE A 179 -6.71 11.77 -6.74
C PHE A 179 -5.75 10.94 -5.89
N GLN A 180 -5.34 9.76 -6.38
CA GLN A 180 -4.36 8.91 -5.70
C GLN A 180 -2.99 9.58 -5.48
N ILE A 181 -2.62 10.57 -6.30
CA ILE A 181 -1.36 11.31 -6.15
C ILE A 181 -1.52 12.48 -5.15
N LEU A 182 -2.75 12.95 -4.92
CA LEU A 182 -3.04 14.08 -4.03
C LEU A 182 -3.19 13.68 -2.57
N GLU A 183 -3.57 12.42 -2.32
CA GLU A 183 -3.68 11.79 -0.99
C GLU A 183 -2.31 11.35 -0.46
#